data_28078e74b2a3421dea3e54c6687b5c61
#
_entry.id   28078e74b2a3421dea3e54c6687b5c61
#
_cell.length_a   1.000
_cell.length_b   1.000
_cell.length_c   1.000
_cell.angle_alpha   90.00
_cell.angle_beta   90.00
_cell.angle_gamma   90.00
#
_symmetry.space_group_name_H-M   'P 1'
#
loop_
_entity.id
_entity.type
_entity.pdbx_description
1 polymer ?
#
loop_
_entity_poly.entity_id
_entity_poly.type
_entity_poly.pdbx_seq_one_letter_code
_entity_poly.pdbx_strand_id
1 'polypeptide(L)'
;MRDGPRVRFGKKARTALSVLGCLPLPFFLTLLGPLEAFSSNREELGFAAGDFMPLCILFGGLAAALLFLLLFFLPDGGFRVVFPVILALSLSAVLLPFVNRLSGLPGDRLSEASAFQTVCGLVLPIVLIAGAVCAFLFVRRTELLATVSFFVLIPLLVSGLVSFLSIPLSDPAVFSRSSDELRKSGTVTTEGISDLGEEAYVLYFCIDRLDEEFCRAAEALEPTVFASLDGFTRYTDHVTLYSNTYPAVCYMLTGHQADFSAVRSVNFREGYSSPRLLGAL
;
A
#
# COMPACT_ATOMS: atom_id res chain seq x y z
N MET A 1 -36.33 36.41 1.36
CA MET A 1 -35.05 35.99 0.76
C MET A 1 -35.17 36.22 -0.75
N ARG A 2 -34.43 37.17 -1.34
CA ARG A 2 -34.48 37.40 -2.79
C ARG A 2 -33.69 36.32 -3.49
N ASP A 3 -34.36 35.50 -4.32
CA ASP A 3 -33.70 34.60 -5.26
C ASP A 3 -32.87 35.42 -6.27
N GLY A 4 -31.62 35.70 -5.95
CA GLY A 4 -30.69 36.28 -6.93
C GLY A 4 -30.49 35.27 -8.08
N PRO A 5 -30.15 35.75 -9.29
CA PRO A 5 -30.01 34.89 -10.46
C PRO A 5 -29.04 33.74 -10.13
N ARG A 6 -29.55 32.52 -10.20
CA ARG A 6 -28.76 31.30 -9.99
C ARG A 6 -27.66 31.26 -11.04
N VAL A 7 -26.42 31.48 -10.58
CA VAL A 7 -25.24 31.46 -11.45
C VAL A 7 -25.03 30.01 -11.93
N ARG A 8 -25.14 29.79 -13.24
CA ARG A 8 -25.05 28.45 -13.86
C ARG A 8 -23.74 28.30 -14.63
N PHE A 9 -23.15 27.11 -14.60
CA PHE A 9 -22.08 26.77 -15.53
C PHE A 9 -22.59 26.69 -16.96
N GLY A 10 -21.84 27.19 -17.93
CA GLY A 10 -22.15 26.96 -19.33
C GLY A 10 -22.20 25.46 -19.64
N LYS A 11 -23.14 25.01 -20.48
CA LYS A 11 -23.30 23.58 -20.80
C LYS A 11 -22.00 22.91 -21.22
N LYS A 12 -21.22 23.54 -22.10
CA LYS A 12 -19.92 22.99 -22.55
C LYS A 12 -18.91 22.82 -21.38
N ALA A 13 -18.75 23.84 -20.55
CA ALA A 13 -17.85 23.79 -19.40
C ALA A 13 -18.28 22.71 -18.41
N ARG A 14 -19.57 22.63 -18.10
CA ARG A 14 -20.11 21.61 -17.21
C ARG A 14 -19.89 20.19 -17.72
N THR A 15 -20.18 19.92 -19.01
CA THR A 15 -19.93 18.60 -19.61
C THR A 15 -18.45 18.26 -19.55
N ALA A 16 -17.57 19.18 -19.92
CA ALA A 16 -16.12 18.96 -19.85
C ALA A 16 -15.63 18.69 -18.43
N LEU A 17 -16.14 19.44 -17.43
CA LEU A 17 -15.82 19.20 -16.02
C LEU A 17 -16.37 17.85 -15.52
N SER A 18 -17.54 17.43 -15.98
CA SER A 18 -18.09 16.12 -15.63
C SER A 18 -17.23 14.97 -16.20
N VAL A 19 -16.78 15.09 -17.47
CA VAL A 19 -15.92 14.11 -18.14
C VAL A 19 -14.55 14.06 -17.48
N LEU A 20 -13.89 15.19 -17.28
CA LEU A 20 -12.55 15.20 -16.69
C LEU A 20 -12.58 14.92 -15.18
N GLY A 21 -13.62 15.35 -14.48
CA GLY A 21 -13.72 15.21 -13.03
C GLY A 21 -14.06 13.78 -12.57
N CYS A 22 -14.69 12.96 -13.42
CA CYS A 22 -14.99 11.56 -13.08
C CYS A 22 -13.78 10.62 -13.18
N LEU A 23 -12.67 11.04 -13.82
CA LEU A 23 -11.55 10.16 -14.13
C LEU A 23 -10.53 10.04 -12.98
N PRO A 24 -10.04 11.13 -12.32
CA PRO A 24 -8.88 11.04 -11.43
C PRO A 24 -9.11 10.12 -10.24
N LEU A 25 -10.22 10.29 -9.52
CA LEU A 25 -10.46 9.54 -8.29
C LEU A 25 -10.50 8.03 -8.52
N PRO A 26 -11.30 7.49 -9.46
CA PRO A 26 -11.24 6.07 -9.80
C PRO A 26 -9.86 5.63 -10.28
N PHE A 27 -9.21 6.42 -11.14
CA PHE A 27 -7.89 6.09 -11.64
C PHE A 27 -6.86 5.92 -10.52
N PHE A 28 -6.79 6.85 -9.57
CA PHE A 28 -5.86 6.74 -8.44
C PHE A 28 -6.20 5.59 -7.51
N LEU A 29 -7.48 5.37 -7.20
CA LEU A 29 -7.88 4.35 -6.23
C LEU A 29 -7.86 2.92 -6.79
N THR A 30 -8.20 2.74 -8.06
CA THR A 30 -8.36 1.40 -8.63
C THR A 30 -7.25 0.96 -9.57
N LEU A 31 -6.49 1.88 -10.14
CA LEU A 31 -5.43 1.55 -11.09
C LEU A 31 -4.04 1.87 -10.53
N LEU A 32 -3.76 3.14 -10.25
CA LEU A 32 -2.43 3.56 -9.85
C LEU A 32 -2.07 3.05 -8.45
N GLY A 33 -2.94 3.24 -7.46
CA GLY A 33 -2.67 2.82 -6.08
C GLY A 33 -2.39 1.32 -5.95
N PRO A 34 -3.25 0.42 -6.47
CA PRO A 34 -2.97 -1.02 -6.48
C PRO A 34 -1.69 -1.39 -7.21
N LEU A 35 -1.39 -0.76 -8.35
CA LEU A 35 -0.18 -1.04 -9.10
C LEU A 35 1.09 -0.56 -8.38
N GLU A 36 1.06 0.62 -7.73
CA GLU A 36 2.17 1.11 -6.89
C GLU A 36 2.39 0.22 -5.67
N ALA A 37 1.31 -0.17 -4.97
CA ALA A 37 1.38 -1.08 -3.84
C ALA A 37 1.94 -2.44 -4.24
N PHE A 38 1.51 -2.99 -5.38
CA PHE A 38 2.05 -4.22 -5.93
C PHE A 38 3.53 -4.09 -6.29
N SER A 39 3.90 -3.05 -7.02
CA SER A 39 5.29 -2.82 -7.46
C SER A 39 6.26 -2.69 -6.27
N SER A 40 5.81 -2.04 -5.19
CA SER A 40 6.62 -1.85 -3.97
C SER A 40 6.81 -3.14 -3.16
N ASN A 41 5.91 -4.11 -3.30
CA ASN A 41 5.91 -5.37 -2.54
C ASN A 41 6.07 -6.60 -3.44
N ARG A 42 6.52 -6.41 -4.67
CA ARG A 42 6.55 -7.44 -5.71
C ARG A 42 7.31 -8.70 -5.30
N GLU A 43 8.40 -8.56 -4.55
CA GLU A 43 9.23 -9.68 -4.12
C GLU A 43 8.50 -10.61 -3.14
N GLU A 44 7.52 -10.08 -2.42
CA GLU A 44 6.75 -10.81 -1.40
C GLU A 44 5.46 -11.43 -1.98
N LEU A 45 5.05 -10.99 -3.18
CA LEU A 45 3.78 -11.40 -3.79
C LEU A 45 3.98 -12.52 -4.82
N GLY A 46 3.25 -13.61 -4.64
CA GLY A 46 3.31 -14.79 -5.50
C GLY A 46 2.50 -14.71 -6.81
N PHE A 47 2.07 -13.51 -7.24
CA PHE A 47 1.24 -13.29 -8.44
C PHE A 47 1.80 -12.12 -9.27
N ALA A 48 1.30 -11.92 -10.48
CA ALA A 48 1.67 -10.82 -11.36
C ALA A 48 0.61 -9.70 -11.35
N ALA A 49 1.00 -8.48 -11.75
CA ALA A 49 0.02 -7.40 -11.92
C ALA A 49 -1.04 -7.75 -12.98
N GLY A 50 -0.68 -8.56 -13.99
CA GLY A 50 -1.61 -9.07 -15.01
C GLY A 50 -2.80 -9.85 -14.44
N ASP A 51 -2.66 -10.46 -13.27
CA ASP A 51 -3.70 -11.30 -12.66
C ASP A 51 -4.85 -10.47 -12.06
N PHE A 52 -4.56 -9.28 -11.53
CA PHE A 52 -5.56 -8.44 -10.88
C PHE A 52 -5.92 -7.16 -11.65
N MET A 53 -5.03 -6.65 -12.50
CA MET A 53 -5.25 -5.39 -13.23
C MET A 53 -6.52 -5.39 -14.10
N PRO A 54 -6.94 -6.50 -14.76
CA PRO A 54 -8.22 -6.51 -15.48
C PRO A 54 -9.42 -6.19 -14.61
N LEU A 55 -9.44 -6.68 -13.37
CA LEU A 55 -10.49 -6.35 -12.38
C LEU A 55 -10.41 -4.89 -11.96
N CYS A 56 -9.20 -4.37 -11.74
CA CYS A 56 -8.97 -2.96 -11.42
C CYS A 56 -9.48 -2.04 -12.53
N ILE A 57 -9.23 -2.38 -13.80
CA ILE A 57 -9.73 -1.65 -14.97
C ILE A 57 -11.26 -1.69 -15.03
N LEU A 58 -11.85 -2.86 -14.80
CA LEU A 58 -13.31 -3.02 -14.81
C LEU A 58 -13.97 -2.16 -13.72
N PHE A 59 -13.50 -2.26 -12.47
CA PHE A 59 -14.05 -1.48 -11.35
C PHE A 59 -13.78 0.01 -11.51
N GLY A 60 -12.60 0.40 -11.97
CA GLY A 60 -12.26 1.78 -12.25
C GLY A 60 -13.13 2.39 -13.35
N GLY A 61 -13.34 1.66 -14.44
CA GLY A 61 -14.23 2.06 -15.52
C GLY A 61 -15.70 2.20 -15.06
N LEU A 62 -16.18 1.23 -14.27
CA LEU A 62 -17.52 1.29 -13.70
C LEU A 62 -17.69 2.48 -12.75
N ALA A 63 -16.73 2.71 -11.86
CA ALA A 63 -16.73 3.84 -10.94
C ALA A 63 -16.70 5.18 -11.68
N ALA A 64 -15.85 5.32 -12.70
CA ALA A 64 -15.79 6.51 -13.53
C ALA A 64 -17.11 6.76 -14.28
N ALA A 65 -17.73 5.71 -14.82
CA ALA A 65 -19.03 5.82 -15.48
C ALA A 65 -20.14 6.26 -14.51
N LEU A 66 -20.19 5.69 -13.32
CA LEU A 66 -21.15 6.08 -12.28
C LEU A 66 -20.94 7.52 -11.82
N LEU A 67 -19.70 7.94 -11.60
CA LEU A 67 -19.39 9.33 -11.26
C LEU A 67 -19.73 10.30 -12.41
N PHE A 68 -19.48 9.90 -13.65
CA PHE A 68 -19.87 10.69 -14.81
C PHE A 68 -21.38 10.88 -14.86
N LEU A 69 -22.17 9.79 -14.75
CA LEU A 69 -23.62 9.86 -14.73
C LEU A 69 -24.13 10.73 -13.57
N LEU A 70 -23.57 10.56 -12.38
CA LEU A 70 -23.88 11.38 -11.23
C LEU A 70 -23.66 12.87 -11.54
N LEU A 71 -22.46 13.26 -11.97
CA LEU A 71 -22.12 14.67 -12.27
C LEU A 71 -22.94 15.24 -13.43
N PHE A 72 -23.23 14.42 -14.44
CA PHE A 72 -23.95 14.85 -15.64
C PHE A 72 -25.42 15.15 -15.35
N PHE A 73 -26.11 14.26 -14.59
CA PHE A 73 -27.53 14.39 -14.29
C PHE A 73 -27.83 15.24 -13.05
N LEU A 74 -26.83 15.55 -12.23
CA LEU A 74 -27.04 16.33 -11.01
C LEU A 74 -27.55 17.73 -11.33
N PRO A 75 -28.52 18.30 -10.59
CA PRO A 75 -28.90 19.72 -10.76
C PRO A 75 -27.74 20.66 -10.38
N ASP A 76 -27.76 21.91 -10.90
CA ASP A 76 -26.67 22.89 -10.72
C ASP A 76 -26.27 23.11 -9.24
N GLY A 77 -27.24 23.09 -8.32
CA GLY A 77 -26.96 23.19 -6.88
C GLY A 77 -26.20 22.01 -6.33
N GLY A 78 -26.58 20.79 -6.72
CA GLY A 78 -25.89 19.57 -6.34
C GLY A 78 -24.51 19.46 -6.98
N PHE A 79 -24.35 19.85 -8.25
CA PHE A 79 -23.06 19.88 -8.94
C PHE A 79 -22.03 20.75 -8.20
N ARG A 80 -22.47 21.92 -7.67
CA ARG A 80 -21.61 22.84 -6.92
C ARG A 80 -21.13 22.29 -5.58
N VAL A 81 -21.71 21.22 -5.09
CA VAL A 81 -21.29 20.53 -3.85
C VAL A 81 -20.51 19.27 -4.18
N VAL A 82 -21.06 18.41 -5.05
CA VAL A 82 -20.49 17.07 -5.31
C VAL A 82 -19.20 17.14 -6.14
N PHE A 83 -19.16 17.99 -7.17
CA PHE A 83 -17.96 18.11 -8.02
C PHE A 83 -16.72 18.56 -7.24
N PRO A 84 -16.75 19.65 -6.42
CA PRO A 84 -15.58 20.04 -5.61
C PRO A 84 -15.20 19.01 -4.56
N VAL A 85 -16.12 18.20 -4.03
CA VAL A 85 -15.81 17.07 -3.14
C VAL A 85 -14.97 16.03 -3.90
N ILE A 86 -15.41 15.62 -5.09
CA ILE A 86 -14.67 14.67 -5.93
C ILE A 86 -13.29 15.24 -6.31
N LEU A 87 -13.22 16.52 -6.67
CA LEU A 87 -11.96 17.21 -6.99
C LEU A 87 -11.01 17.21 -5.80
N ALA A 88 -11.50 17.55 -4.61
CA ALA A 88 -10.71 17.59 -3.37
C ALA A 88 -10.22 16.17 -2.95
N LEU A 89 -11.08 15.16 -3.08
CA LEU A 89 -10.69 13.76 -2.84
C LEU A 89 -9.62 13.29 -3.83
N SER A 90 -9.77 13.63 -5.12
CA SER A 90 -8.78 13.33 -6.14
C SER A 90 -7.42 13.99 -5.84
N LEU A 91 -7.44 15.24 -5.41
CA LEU A 91 -6.24 15.97 -5.01
C LEU A 91 -5.61 15.38 -3.74
N SER A 92 -6.44 14.98 -2.78
CA SER A 92 -5.99 14.31 -1.55
C SER A 92 -5.30 12.97 -1.85
N ALA A 93 -5.82 12.19 -2.81
CA ALA A 93 -5.24 10.91 -3.20
C ALA A 93 -3.80 11.04 -3.72
N VAL A 94 -3.46 12.19 -4.32
CA VAL A 94 -2.09 12.49 -4.78
C VAL A 94 -1.23 13.10 -3.68
N LEU A 95 -1.79 14.00 -2.87
CA LEU A 95 -1.01 14.72 -1.85
C LEU A 95 -0.65 13.86 -0.64
N LEU A 96 -1.54 12.93 -0.21
CA LEU A 96 -1.30 12.09 0.96
C LEU A 96 -0.04 11.22 0.86
N PRO A 97 0.27 10.56 -0.26
CA PRO A 97 1.53 9.83 -0.42
C PRO A 97 2.77 10.73 -0.29
N PHE A 98 2.71 11.98 -0.76
CA PHE A 98 3.81 12.94 -0.57
C PHE A 98 4.00 13.30 0.90
N VAL A 99 2.93 13.57 1.64
CA VAL A 99 2.98 13.84 3.09
C VAL A 99 3.57 12.64 3.84
N ASN A 100 3.18 11.43 3.47
CA ASN A 100 3.69 10.20 4.07
C ASN A 100 5.19 9.99 3.77
N ARG A 101 5.65 10.28 2.56
CA ARG A 101 7.08 10.20 2.19
C ARG A 101 7.94 11.24 2.91
N LEU A 102 7.43 12.46 3.11
CA LEU A 102 8.15 13.53 3.83
C LEU A 102 8.38 13.20 5.30
N SER A 103 7.61 12.31 5.88
CA SER A 103 7.73 11.91 7.29
C SER A 103 8.70 10.77 7.56
N GLY A 104 9.43 10.30 6.54
CA GLY A 104 10.54 9.35 6.72
C GLY A 104 10.15 7.97 7.21
N LEU A 105 8.94 7.48 6.87
CA LEU A 105 8.57 6.09 7.16
C LEU A 105 9.37 5.15 6.26
N PRO A 106 10.30 4.37 6.79
CA PRO A 106 10.79 3.20 6.08
C PRO A 106 9.62 2.21 5.95
N GLY A 107 9.38 1.67 4.76
CA GLY A 107 8.26 0.79 4.44
C GLY A 107 8.15 -0.51 5.27
N ASP A 108 9.12 -0.79 6.13
CA ASP A 108 9.19 -1.97 6.99
C ASP A 108 8.56 -1.80 8.37
N ARG A 109 8.10 -0.62 8.72
CA ARG A 109 7.46 -0.41 10.02
C ARG A 109 6.00 -0.04 9.81
N LEU A 110 5.10 -0.98 10.04
CA LEU A 110 3.74 -0.72 10.53
C LEU A 110 3.77 -0.03 11.90
N SER A 111 4.94 0.50 12.29
CA SER A 111 5.15 1.22 13.52
C SER A 111 4.45 2.56 13.39
N GLU A 112 3.37 2.69 14.16
CA GLU A 112 2.86 3.94 14.68
C GLU A 112 3.01 5.11 13.71
N ALA A 113 1.98 5.27 12.83
CA ALA A 113 1.86 6.50 12.07
C ALA A 113 2.11 7.65 13.04
N SER A 114 3.10 8.49 12.79
CA SER A 114 3.38 9.60 13.69
C SER A 114 2.08 10.39 13.87
N ALA A 115 1.86 10.96 15.06
CA ALA A 115 0.68 11.80 15.31
C ALA A 115 0.51 12.84 14.18
N PHE A 116 1.61 13.35 13.64
CA PHE A 116 1.62 14.25 12.49
C PHE A 116 1.00 13.62 11.23
N GLN A 117 1.34 12.40 10.89
CA GLN A 117 0.78 11.70 9.71
C GLN A 117 -0.70 11.39 9.87
N THR A 118 -1.10 10.94 11.06
CA THR A 118 -2.52 10.71 11.37
C THR A 118 -3.31 12.00 11.26
N VAL A 119 -2.80 13.09 11.83
CA VAL A 119 -3.44 14.41 11.75
C VAL A 119 -3.49 14.89 10.29
N CYS A 120 -2.39 14.84 9.55
CA CYS A 120 -2.37 15.23 8.14
C CYS A 120 -3.30 14.36 7.29
N GLY A 121 -3.33 13.05 7.52
CA GLY A 121 -4.19 12.10 6.81
C GLY A 121 -5.69 12.39 6.98
N LEU A 122 -6.09 12.89 8.14
CA LEU A 122 -7.48 13.23 8.43
C LEU A 122 -7.80 14.70 8.09
N VAL A 123 -6.95 15.63 8.48
CA VAL A 123 -7.22 17.06 8.39
C VAL A 123 -7.09 17.58 6.94
N LEU A 124 -6.08 17.12 6.19
CA LEU A 124 -5.86 17.60 4.83
C LEU A 124 -7.06 17.36 3.90
N PRO A 125 -7.64 16.15 3.80
CA PRO A 125 -8.84 15.94 2.98
C PRO A 125 -10.02 16.81 3.42
N ILE A 126 -10.25 16.95 4.73
CA ILE A 126 -11.34 17.76 5.28
C ILE A 126 -11.16 19.23 4.88
N VAL A 127 -9.97 19.78 5.04
CA VAL A 127 -9.66 21.18 4.68
C VAL A 127 -9.81 21.41 3.17
N LEU A 128 -9.33 20.48 2.35
CA LEU A 128 -9.47 20.56 0.89
C LEU A 128 -10.94 20.49 0.46
N ILE A 129 -11.72 19.60 1.04
CA ILE A 129 -13.16 19.48 0.75
C ILE A 129 -13.89 20.75 1.18
N ALA A 130 -13.68 21.19 2.42
CA ALA A 130 -14.34 22.40 2.93
C ALA A 130 -13.98 23.63 2.08
N GLY A 131 -12.69 23.83 1.78
CA GLY A 131 -12.21 24.95 0.96
C GLY A 131 -12.78 24.91 -0.46
N ALA A 132 -12.76 23.75 -1.12
CA ALA A 132 -13.29 23.57 -2.47
C ALA A 132 -14.80 23.81 -2.51
N VAL A 133 -15.58 23.21 -1.59
CA VAL A 133 -17.03 23.42 -1.51
C VAL A 133 -17.36 24.89 -1.22
N CYS A 134 -16.67 25.53 -0.26
CA CYS A 134 -16.84 26.95 0.00
C CYS A 134 -16.56 27.80 -1.25
N ALA A 135 -15.45 27.54 -1.96
CA ALA A 135 -15.14 28.25 -3.19
C ALA A 135 -16.27 28.12 -4.23
N PHE A 136 -16.80 26.92 -4.45
CA PHE A 136 -17.88 26.67 -5.41
C PHE A 136 -19.24 27.25 -5.00
N LEU A 137 -19.49 27.41 -3.71
CA LEU A 137 -20.74 27.99 -3.20
C LEU A 137 -20.69 29.53 -3.20
N PHE A 138 -19.56 30.13 -2.80
CA PHE A 138 -19.45 31.57 -2.59
C PHE A 138 -18.92 32.34 -3.81
N VAL A 139 -18.04 31.71 -4.63
CA VAL A 139 -17.54 32.38 -5.85
C VAL A 139 -18.62 32.35 -6.95
N ARG A 140 -19.06 33.51 -7.37
CA ARG A 140 -20.09 33.68 -8.40
C ARG A 140 -19.55 33.56 -9.83
N ARG A 141 -18.25 33.70 -10.05
CA ARG A 141 -17.60 33.63 -11.37
C ARG A 141 -17.37 32.17 -11.75
N THR A 142 -18.36 31.57 -12.43
CA THR A 142 -18.29 30.15 -12.86
C THR A 142 -17.19 29.86 -13.86
N GLU A 143 -16.82 30.82 -14.69
CA GLU A 143 -15.68 30.70 -15.62
C GLU A 143 -14.35 30.55 -14.87
N LEU A 144 -14.15 31.37 -13.82
CA LEU A 144 -12.96 31.24 -12.97
C LEU A 144 -12.89 29.88 -12.30
N LEU A 145 -14.01 29.41 -11.73
CA LEU A 145 -14.07 28.09 -11.11
C LEU A 145 -13.78 26.98 -12.11
N ALA A 146 -14.35 27.06 -13.32
CA ALA A 146 -14.06 26.10 -14.38
C ALA A 146 -12.59 26.12 -14.77
N THR A 147 -12.01 27.29 -14.98
CA THR A 147 -10.60 27.47 -15.34
C THR A 147 -9.68 26.87 -14.26
N VAL A 148 -9.90 27.23 -12.99
CA VAL A 148 -9.12 26.66 -11.86
C VAL A 148 -9.26 25.15 -11.79
N SER A 149 -10.47 24.62 -11.97
CA SER A 149 -10.70 23.17 -11.99
C SER A 149 -9.92 22.47 -13.11
N PHE A 150 -9.85 23.04 -14.30
CA PHE A 150 -9.04 22.50 -15.39
C PHE A 150 -7.54 22.55 -15.07
N PHE A 151 -7.06 23.65 -14.48
CA PHE A 151 -5.66 23.77 -14.04
C PHE A 151 -5.29 22.77 -12.93
N VAL A 152 -6.24 22.26 -12.18
CA VAL A 152 -6.01 21.18 -11.21
C VAL A 152 -6.16 19.79 -11.85
N LEU A 153 -7.22 19.55 -12.60
CA LEU A 153 -7.55 18.23 -13.15
C LEU A 153 -6.53 17.75 -14.20
N ILE A 154 -6.08 18.65 -15.09
CA ILE A 154 -5.17 18.26 -16.17
C ILE A 154 -3.80 17.82 -15.62
N PRO A 155 -3.09 18.61 -14.78
CA PRO A 155 -1.83 18.16 -14.21
C PRO A 155 -1.99 16.90 -13.35
N LEU A 156 -3.12 16.74 -12.65
CA LEU A 156 -3.43 15.61 -11.83
C LEU A 156 -3.54 14.32 -12.65
N LEU A 157 -4.26 14.38 -13.78
CA LEU A 157 -4.36 13.26 -14.71
C LEU A 157 -3.03 12.96 -15.41
N VAL A 158 -2.30 13.99 -15.85
CA VAL A 158 -1.01 13.82 -16.51
C VAL A 158 0.01 13.21 -15.55
N SER A 159 0.12 13.72 -14.32
CA SER A 159 1.06 13.17 -13.32
C SER A 159 0.71 11.72 -12.97
N GLY A 160 -0.57 11.42 -12.78
CA GLY A 160 -1.03 10.06 -12.53
C GLY A 160 -0.72 9.11 -13.69
N LEU A 161 -0.94 9.54 -14.92
CA LEU A 161 -0.62 8.75 -16.11
C LEU A 161 0.90 8.52 -16.25
N VAL A 162 1.72 9.54 -16.00
CA VAL A 162 3.18 9.42 -16.01
C VAL A 162 3.62 8.42 -14.94
N SER A 163 3.11 8.51 -13.70
CA SER A 163 3.42 7.56 -12.63
C SER A 163 2.98 6.14 -13.01
N PHE A 164 1.78 5.98 -13.57
CA PHE A 164 1.27 4.67 -13.98
C PHE A 164 2.14 4.04 -15.08
N LEU A 165 2.56 4.81 -16.07
CA LEU A 165 3.40 4.33 -17.18
C LEU A 165 4.86 4.11 -16.76
N SER A 166 5.36 4.82 -15.75
CA SER A 166 6.74 4.68 -15.26
C SER A 166 7.01 3.29 -14.66
N ILE A 167 6.00 2.66 -14.05
CA ILE A 167 6.12 1.35 -13.42
C ILE A 167 6.48 0.27 -14.45
N PRO A 168 5.69 0.03 -15.51
CA PRO A 168 6.06 -0.98 -16.52
C PRO A 168 7.25 -0.59 -17.38
N LEU A 169 7.62 0.69 -17.46
CA LEU A 169 8.83 1.12 -18.17
C LEU A 169 10.08 0.82 -17.37
N SER A 170 10.04 0.93 -16.05
CA SER A 170 11.16 0.57 -15.16
C SER A 170 11.23 -0.94 -14.91
N ASP A 171 10.11 -1.64 -14.93
CA ASP A 171 10.02 -3.08 -14.76
C ASP A 171 9.06 -3.70 -15.80
N PRO A 172 9.54 -4.02 -17.01
CA PRO A 172 8.70 -4.59 -18.06
C PRO A 172 8.04 -5.93 -17.68
N ALA A 173 8.63 -6.65 -16.73
CA ALA A 173 8.11 -7.93 -16.25
C ALA A 173 7.03 -7.81 -15.17
N VAL A 174 6.60 -6.59 -14.80
CA VAL A 174 5.58 -6.36 -13.77
C VAL A 174 4.24 -7.05 -14.07
N PHE A 175 3.85 -7.13 -15.35
CA PHE A 175 2.61 -7.74 -15.79
C PHE A 175 2.69 -9.25 -16.09
N SER A 176 3.90 -9.80 -16.15
CA SER A 176 4.11 -11.22 -16.44
C SER A 176 5.19 -11.78 -15.52
N ARG A 177 4.94 -12.93 -14.94
CA ARG A 177 5.96 -13.72 -14.24
C ARG A 177 6.07 -15.06 -14.92
N SER A 178 7.31 -15.53 -15.11
CA SER A 178 7.53 -16.91 -15.51
C SER A 178 7.17 -17.85 -14.34
N SER A 179 6.75 -19.07 -14.66
CA SER A 179 6.51 -20.12 -13.66
C SER A 179 7.74 -20.40 -12.79
N ASP A 180 8.95 -20.14 -13.32
CA ASP A 180 10.21 -20.30 -12.58
C ASP A 180 10.46 -19.14 -11.60
N GLU A 181 9.99 -17.91 -11.90
CA GLU A 181 10.06 -16.79 -10.97
C GLU A 181 9.04 -16.92 -9.84
N LEU A 182 7.86 -17.46 -10.12
CA LEU A 182 6.86 -17.79 -9.10
C LEU A 182 7.39 -18.88 -8.14
N ARG A 183 8.13 -19.85 -8.66
CA ARG A 183 8.81 -20.87 -7.84
C ARG A 183 9.95 -20.29 -7.00
N LYS A 184 10.68 -19.30 -7.49
CA LYS A 184 11.76 -18.61 -6.77
C LYS A 184 11.26 -17.63 -5.71
N SER A 185 10.04 -17.13 -5.82
CA SER A 185 9.44 -16.17 -4.87
C SER A 185 8.84 -16.83 -3.61
N GLY A 186 9.43 -17.92 -3.14
CA GLY A 186 9.13 -18.47 -1.82
C GLY A 186 7.83 -19.26 -1.69
N THR A 187 7.34 -19.85 -2.79
CA THR A 187 6.30 -20.87 -2.65
C THR A 187 6.90 -22.02 -1.85
N VAL A 188 6.48 -22.17 -0.60
CA VAL A 188 6.88 -23.31 0.23
C VAL A 188 6.39 -24.57 -0.47
N THR A 189 7.33 -25.35 -1.03
CA THR A 189 7.03 -26.68 -1.53
C THR A 189 7.20 -27.68 -0.39
N THR A 190 6.34 -28.68 -0.33
CA THR A 190 6.51 -29.83 0.56
C THR A 190 7.41 -30.91 -0.04
N GLU A 191 7.89 -30.70 -1.27
CA GLU A 191 8.78 -31.63 -1.96
C GLU A 191 10.13 -31.70 -1.22
N GLY A 192 10.52 -32.90 -0.83
CA GLY A 192 11.76 -33.17 -0.10
C GLY A 192 11.71 -32.93 1.41
N ILE A 193 10.65 -32.37 1.99
CA ILE A 193 10.56 -32.14 3.46
C ILE A 193 10.59 -33.45 4.23
N SER A 194 10.04 -34.52 3.65
CA SER A 194 9.98 -35.86 4.28
C SER A 194 11.09 -36.82 3.80
N ASP A 195 11.95 -36.38 2.86
CA ASP A 195 13.03 -37.18 2.32
C ASP A 195 14.26 -37.08 3.24
N LEU A 196 14.08 -37.57 4.47
CA LEU A 196 15.15 -37.68 5.45
C LEU A 196 16.02 -38.88 5.09
N GLY A 197 17.35 -38.69 5.00
CA GLY A 197 18.29 -39.80 4.81
C GLY A 197 18.42 -40.66 6.06
N GLU A 198 19.41 -41.58 6.08
CA GLU A 198 19.64 -42.52 7.20
C GLU A 198 20.53 -41.93 8.32
N GLU A 199 20.99 -40.70 8.20
CA GLU A 199 21.89 -40.06 9.16
C GLU A 199 21.16 -39.27 10.24
N ALA A 200 21.89 -38.82 11.29
CA ALA A 200 21.32 -37.99 12.35
C ALA A 200 21.01 -36.56 11.83
N TYR A 201 19.84 -36.04 12.18
CA TYR A 201 19.38 -34.73 11.75
C TYR A 201 19.22 -33.78 12.94
N VAL A 202 19.49 -32.50 12.70
CA VAL A 202 19.10 -31.38 13.56
C VAL A 202 17.95 -30.63 12.87
N LEU A 203 16.74 -30.76 13.43
CA LEU A 203 15.57 -30.03 12.93
C LEU A 203 15.46 -28.71 13.69
N TYR A 204 15.53 -27.60 12.96
CA TYR A 204 15.37 -26.27 13.50
C TYR A 204 14.05 -25.66 13.05
N PHE A 205 13.14 -25.41 14.00
CA PHE A 205 11.84 -24.78 13.74
C PHE A 205 11.89 -23.33 14.19
N CYS A 206 11.69 -22.38 13.27
CA CYS A 206 11.53 -20.97 13.57
C CYS A 206 10.04 -20.61 13.45
N ILE A 207 9.41 -20.35 14.58
CA ILE A 207 7.99 -19.95 14.62
C ILE A 207 7.95 -18.42 14.73
N ASP A 208 7.43 -17.79 13.68
CA ASP A 208 7.34 -16.33 13.63
C ASP A 208 6.36 -15.79 14.66
N ARG A 209 6.75 -14.72 15.35
CA ARG A 209 5.94 -14.02 16.36
C ARG A 209 5.49 -14.86 17.56
N LEU A 210 6.11 -16.00 17.82
CA LEU A 210 5.87 -16.76 19.03
C LEU A 210 6.70 -16.15 20.18
N ASP A 211 6.03 -15.61 21.17
CA ASP A 211 6.66 -15.09 22.39
C ASP A 211 6.12 -15.79 23.66
N GLU A 212 6.73 -15.50 24.80
CA GLU A 212 6.38 -16.12 26.06
C GLU A 212 4.98 -15.70 26.56
N GLU A 213 4.50 -14.50 26.25
CA GLU A 213 3.16 -14.06 26.62
C GLU A 213 2.09 -14.85 25.88
N PHE A 214 2.29 -15.11 24.58
CA PHE A 214 1.41 -16.00 23.81
C PHE A 214 1.43 -17.43 24.35
N CYS A 215 2.60 -17.96 24.70
CA CYS A 215 2.69 -19.28 25.30
C CYS A 215 1.93 -19.37 26.63
N ARG A 216 2.07 -18.41 27.51
CA ARG A 216 1.32 -18.34 28.78
C ARG A 216 -0.18 -18.17 28.56
N ALA A 217 -0.58 -17.35 27.61
CA ALA A 217 -1.99 -17.19 27.27
C ALA A 217 -2.60 -18.49 26.72
N ALA A 218 -1.87 -19.21 25.89
CA ALA A 218 -2.30 -20.50 25.36
C ALA A 218 -2.44 -21.55 26.48
N GLU A 219 -1.47 -21.64 27.40
CA GLU A 219 -1.55 -22.53 28.57
C GLU A 219 -2.69 -22.18 29.53
N ALA A 220 -3.02 -20.91 29.65
CA ALA A 220 -4.15 -20.48 30.48
C ALA A 220 -5.50 -20.92 29.88
N LEU A 221 -5.58 -21.02 28.55
CA LEU A 221 -6.77 -21.50 27.84
C LEU A 221 -6.83 -23.03 27.75
N GLU A 222 -5.70 -23.67 27.48
CA GLU A 222 -5.57 -25.10 27.33
C GLU A 222 -4.27 -25.58 28.04
N PRO A 223 -4.35 -26.04 29.31
CA PRO A 223 -3.17 -26.41 30.10
C PRO A 223 -2.34 -27.55 29.49
N THR A 224 -2.89 -28.30 28.55
CA THR A 224 -2.23 -29.43 27.90
C THR A 224 -1.64 -29.10 26.54
N VAL A 225 -1.70 -27.82 26.11
CA VAL A 225 -1.30 -27.38 24.76
C VAL A 225 0.14 -27.78 24.40
N PHE A 226 1.07 -27.81 25.37
CA PHE A 226 2.46 -28.18 25.18
C PHE A 226 2.79 -29.61 25.72
N ALA A 227 1.80 -30.42 26.11
CA ALA A 227 2.04 -31.75 26.65
C ALA A 227 2.72 -32.68 25.67
N SER A 228 2.56 -32.47 24.36
CA SER A 228 3.23 -33.25 23.30
C SER A 228 4.70 -32.89 23.12
N LEU A 229 5.20 -31.83 23.77
CA LEU A 229 6.59 -31.43 23.71
C LEU A 229 7.41 -31.97 24.88
N ASP A 230 7.09 -33.17 25.36
CA ASP A 230 7.87 -33.86 26.37
C ASP A 230 9.31 -34.07 25.88
N GLY A 231 10.29 -33.76 26.73
CA GLY A 231 11.71 -33.80 26.38
C GLY A 231 12.28 -32.51 25.82
N PHE A 232 11.45 -31.50 25.52
CA PHE A 232 11.94 -30.18 25.14
C PHE A 232 12.27 -29.34 26.37
N THR A 233 13.28 -28.46 26.25
CA THR A 233 13.62 -27.46 27.27
C THR A 233 13.02 -26.11 26.88
N ARG A 234 12.17 -25.54 27.73
CA ARG A 234 11.59 -24.22 27.53
C ARG A 234 12.40 -23.16 28.28
N TYR A 235 12.77 -22.11 27.57
CA TYR A 235 13.46 -20.94 28.11
C TYR A 235 12.47 -19.78 28.18
N THR A 236 12.07 -19.37 29.38
CA THR A 236 11.02 -18.35 29.61
C THR A 236 11.55 -16.93 29.60
N ASP A 237 12.87 -16.75 29.86
CA ASP A 237 13.52 -15.43 29.92
C ASP A 237 14.43 -15.17 28.71
N HIS A 238 14.11 -15.80 27.57
CA HIS A 238 14.88 -15.60 26.36
C HIS A 238 14.56 -14.25 25.74
N VAL A 239 15.59 -13.47 25.44
CA VAL A 239 15.47 -12.16 24.77
C VAL A 239 16.20 -12.24 23.44
N THR A 240 15.51 -11.90 22.35
CA THR A 240 16.12 -11.79 21.04
C THR A 240 16.91 -10.49 20.91
N LEU A 241 18.03 -10.53 20.16
CA LEU A 241 18.81 -9.34 19.86
C LEU A 241 18.08 -8.36 18.95
N TYR A 242 17.15 -8.86 18.14
CA TYR A 242 16.41 -8.09 17.16
C TYR A 242 14.91 -8.29 17.30
N SER A 243 14.15 -7.21 17.16
CA SER A 243 12.68 -7.24 17.15
C SER A 243 12.06 -7.73 15.84
N ASN A 244 12.86 -7.89 14.78
CA ASN A 244 12.41 -8.30 13.45
C ASN A 244 12.99 -9.66 13.09
N THR A 245 12.18 -10.50 12.45
CA THR A 245 12.54 -11.87 12.04
C THR A 245 13.79 -11.91 11.15
N TYR A 246 13.86 -11.03 10.15
CA TYR A 246 14.97 -11.02 9.18
C TYR A 246 16.36 -10.92 9.85
N PRO A 247 16.69 -9.87 10.62
CA PRO A 247 18.02 -9.78 11.25
C PRO A 247 18.20 -10.83 12.36
N ALA A 248 17.12 -11.24 13.04
CA ALA A 248 17.20 -12.28 14.08
C ALA A 248 17.61 -13.63 13.50
N VAL A 249 16.96 -14.08 12.43
CA VAL A 249 17.29 -15.35 11.75
C VAL A 249 18.69 -15.29 11.14
N CYS A 250 19.04 -14.20 10.48
CA CYS A 250 20.38 -14.02 9.93
C CYS A 250 21.45 -14.14 11.03
N TYR A 251 21.25 -13.45 12.16
CA TYR A 251 22.16 -13.54 13.30
C TYR A 251 22.27 -14.94 13.89
N MET A 252 21.13 -15.63 14.08
CA MET A 252 21.10 -16.99 14.62
C MET A 252 21.87 -17.99 13.74
N LEU A 253 21.67 -17.91 12.41
CA LEU A 253 22.28 -18.86 11.48
C LEU A 253 23.73 -18.55 11.15
N THR A 254 24.12 -17.27 11.17
CA THR A 254 25.44 -16.85 10.68
C THR A 254 26.32 -16.23 11.76
N GLY A 255 25.74 -15.78 12.88
CA GLY A 255 26.42 -14.99 13.91
C GLY A 255 26.77 -13.57 13.44
N HIS A 256 26.28 -13.14 12.28
CA HIS A 256 26.51 -11.81 11.74
C HIS A 256 25.54 -10.80 12.36
N GLN A 257 26.09 -9.75 12.97
CA GLN A 257 25.28 -8.65 13.52
C GLN A 257 24.91 -7.67 12.41
N ALA A 258 23.60 -7.49 12.20
CA ALA A 258 23.11 -6.59 11.17
C ALA A 258 23.49 -5.13 11.44
N ASP A 259 24.00 -4.45 10.43
CA ASP A 259 24.19 -3.01 10.43
C ASP A 259 22.93 -2.32 9.89
N PHE A 260 22.17 -1.68 10.77
CA PHE A 260 20.94 -0.99 10.38
C PHE A 260 21.14 0.27 9.54
N SER A 261 22.39 0.74 9.39
CA SER A 261 22.73 1.82 8.45
C SER A 261 22.90 1.32 7.02
N ALA A 262 23.16 0.01 6.86
CA ALA A 262 23.34 -0.61 5.56
C ALA A 262 22.00 -1.10 4.95
N VAL A 263 21.97 -1.20 3.64
CA VAL A 263 20.82 -1.75 2.92
C VAL A 263 20.65 -3.25 3.27
N ARG A 264 19.40 -3.70 3.41
CA ARG A 264 19.04 -5.08 3.76
C ARG A 264 19.79 -6.14 2.95
N SER A 265 19.91 -5.95 1.64
CA SER A 265 20.62 -6.87 0.75
C SER A 265 22.12 -6.99 1.04
N VAL A 266 22.75 -5.93 1.56
CA VAL A 266 24.17 -5.93 1.96
C VAL A 266 24.35 -6.77 3.21
N ASN A 267 23.53 -6.53 4.25
CA ASN A 267 23.56 -7.33 5.48
C ASN A 267 23.35 -8.82 5.20
N PHE A 268 22.41 -9.16 4.32
CA PHE A 268 22.16 -10.53 3.93
C PHE A 268 23.37 -11.18 3.25
N ARG A 269 23.95 -10.49 2.28
CA ARG A 269 25.15 -10.97 1.56
C ARG A 269 26.33 -11.17 2.49
N GLU A 270 26.62 -10.21 3.36
CA GLU A 270 27.73 -10.28 4.30
C GLU A 270 27.54 -11.39 5.34
N GLY A 271 26.33 -11.51 5.89
CA GLY A 271 26.00 -12.54 6.87
C GLY A 271 26.18 -13.96 6.31
N TYR A 272 25.62 -14.22 5.14
CA TYR A 272 25.67 -15.56 4.55
C TYR A 272 26.96 -15.89 3.76
N SER A 273 27.81 -14.90 3.49
CA SER A 273 29.11 -15.15 2.84
C SER A 273 30.14 -15.83 3.77
N SER A 274 29.99 -15.68 5.10
CA SER A 274 30.90 -16.26 6.08
C SER A 274 30.12 -16.77 7.32
N PRO A 275 29.25 -17.76 7.17
CA PRO A 275 28.38 -18.23 8.26
C PRO A 275 29.21 -18.98 9.31
N ARG A 276 29.12 -18.56 10.56
CA ARG A 276 29.85 -19.22 11.68
C ARG A 276 29.20 -20.56 12.06
N LEU A 277 27.88 -20.61 12.15
CA LEU A 277 27.16 -21.82 12.52
C LEU A 277 27.12 -22.82 11.36
N LEU A 278 26.69 -22.38 10.18
CA LEU A 278 26.57 -23.25 9.00
C LEU A 278 27.92 -23.71 8.44
N GLY A 279 29.01 -23.00 8.76
CA GLY A 279 30.36 -23.42 8.39
C GLY A 279 31.00 -24.38 9.39
N ALA A 280 30.36 -24.62 10.53
CA ALA A 280 30.81 -25.55 11.57
C ALA A 280 30.06 -26.90 11.55
N LEU A 281 28.96 -26.98 10.79
CA LEU A 281 28.20 -28.19 10.50
C LEU A 281 28.71 -28.86 9.23
#